data_706abcda0ce68e6879cf45833684467b
#
_entry.id   706abcda0ce68e6879cf45833684467b
#
_cell.length_a   1.000
_cell.length_b   1.000
_cell.length_c   1.000
_cell.angle_alpha   90.00
_cell.angle_beta   90.00
_cell.angle_gamma   90.00
#
_symmetry.space_group_name_H-M   'P 1'
#
loop_
_entity.id
_entity.type
_entity.pdbx_description
1 polymer ?
#
loop_
_entity_poly.entity_id
_entity_poly.type
_entity_poly.pdbx_seq_one_letter_code
_entity_poly.pdbx_strand_id
1 'polypeptide(L)'
;MLAGTPPNGFTFATIITSCSGACGLNDGRQIHSLVIKRNFEPHIFVGSSLLDLYAKAGRIHEAREIFDRLPQRDVVSCTAIIAGYTELDLDEEALELFSQLQKEGMESNYVTYASVLTALSGLAALDHGRQVHNGVLRSELPSYVFYKNSLIDMYSKCGGLTYSRRVFDGMSERTVITWIAMLARWVCHGGLVDEGLSIFEEMISAENGVEPEIEHHGCVVDLFGHAGRVHRALAFMVQMPFIPTAAIWGSLLGACRVRANVTVEEYVARCLFDIEPQNAGNYVILSNLYASVRKMGRCDHAEAVDDGKV
;
A
#
# COMPACT_ATOMS: atom_id res chain seq x y z
N MET A 1 -17.01 33.46 -32.90
CA MET A 1 -17.06 32.03 -33.33
C MET A 1 -15.73 31.69 -33.95
N LEU A 2 -14.81 31.14 -33.16
CA LEU A 2 -13.60 30.56 -33.69
C LEU A 2 -14.01 29.24 -34.37
N ALA A 3 -13.85 29.18 -35.72
CA ALA A 3 -14.07 27.97 -36.49
C ALA A 3 -12.94 26.97 -36.13
N GLY A 4 -13.09 26.31 -35.00
CA GLY A 4 -12.18 25.26 -34.55
C GLY A 4 -12.45 23.99 -35.33
N THR A 5 -11.39 23.30 -35.71
CA THR A 5 -11.45 21.93 -36.19
C THR A 5 -12.26 21.08 -35.21
N PRO A 6 -13.21 20.24 -35.66
CA PRO A 6 -13.97 19.39 -34.77
C PRO A 6 -13.05 18.47 -33.99
N PRO A 7 -13.32 18.23 -32.68
CA PRO A 7 -12.52 17.34 -31.88
C PRO A 7 -12.54 15.91 -32.47
N ASN A 8 -11.38 15.29 -32.51
CA ASN A 8 -11.21 13.90 -32.90
C ASN A 8 -11.03 12.98 -31.70
N GLY A 9 -10.88 11.67 -31.90
CA GLY A 9 -10.70 10.70 -30.83
C GLY A 9 -9.52 10.99 -29.92
N PHE A 10 -8.39 11.46 -30.46
CA PHE A 10 -7.22 11.84 -29.65
C PHE A 10 -7.49 13.07 -28.77
N THR A 11 -8.24 14.06 -29.30
CA THR A 11 -8.64 15.24 -28.53
C THR A 11 -9.50 14.82 -27.32
N PHE A 12 -10.48 13.95 -27.53
CA PHE A 12 -11.31 13.44 -26.45
C PHE A 12 -10.49 12.65 -25.43
N ALA A 13 -9.64 11.72 -25.87
CA ALA A 13 -8.77 10.94 -24.99
C ALA A 13 -7.88 11.84 -24.10
N THR A 14 -7.23 12.85 -24.69
CA THR A 14 -6.38 13.79 -23.95
C THR A 14 -7.16 14.58 -22.90
N ILE A 15 -8.36 15.08 -23.23
CA ILE A 15 -9.18 15.82 -22.27
C ILE A 15 -9.65 14.91 -21.13
N ILE A 16 -10.09 13.67 -21.44
CA ILE A 16 -10.53 12.70 -20.42
C ILE A 16 -9.36 12.35 -19.49
N THR A 17 -8.18 12.10 -20.02
CA THR A 17 -6.97 11.83 -19.21
C THR A 17 -6.64 13.02 -18.30
N SER A 18 -6.82 14.26 -18.77
CA SER A 18 -6.62 15.45 -17.93
C SER A 18 -7.64 15.53 -16.79
N CYS A 19 -8.89 15.11 -17.03
CA CYS A 19 -9.91 15.03 -15.97
C CYS A 19 -9.59 13.94 -14.94
N SER A 20 -9.05 12.81 -15.36
CA SER A 20 -8.63 11.71 -14.47
C SER A 20 -7.58 12.16 -13.45
N GLY A 21 -6.59 13.01 -13.87
CA GLY A 21 -5.55 13.52 -12.97
C GLY A 21 -6.00 14.61 -11.98
N ALA A 22 -7.09 15.34 -12.29
CA ALA A 22 -7.53 16.52 -11.53
C ALA A 22 -8.75 16.25 -10.61
N CYS A 23 -9.11 15.01 -10.32
CA CYS A 23 -10.35 14.62 -9.59
C CYS A 23 -11.64 15.17 -10.24
N GLY A 24 -11.61 15.41 -11.53
CA GLY A 24 -12.69 16.03 -12.29
C GLY A 24 -13.74 15.04 -12.82
N LEU A 25 -14.27 14.13 -11.97
CA LEU A 25 -15.26 13.14 -12.41
C LEU A 25 -16.49 13.80 -13.06
N ASN A 26 -16.95 14.95 -12.56
CA ASN A 26 -18.09 15.66 -13.13
C ASN A 26 -17.78 16.19 -14.54
N ASP A 27 -16.60 16.74 -14.74
CA ASP A 27 -16.14 17.22 -16.05
C ASP A 27 -15.95 16.02 -16.99
N GLY A 28 -15.35 14.95 -16.51
CA GLY A 28 -15.21 13.70 -17.22
C GLY A 28 -16.55 13.12 -17.70
N ARG A 29 -17.59 13.16 -16.89
CA ARG A 29 -18.98 12.76 -17.27
C ARG A 29 -19.56 13.65 -18.35
N GLN A 30 -19.32 14.96 -18.31
CA GLN A 30 -19.77 15.88 -19.35
C GLN A 30 -19.09 15.55 -20.68
N ILE A 31 -17.76 15.31 -20.66
CA ILE A 31 -17.01 14.89 -21.85
C ILE A 31 -17.49 13.53 -22.34
N HIS A 32 -17.74 12.56 -21.44
CA HIS A 32 -18.29 11.25 -21.82
C HIS A 32 -19.65 11.40 -22.54
N SER A 33 -20.52 12.29 -22.08
CA SER A 33 -21.77 12.60 -22.76
C SER A 33 -21.57 13.16 -24.15
N LEU A 34 -20.51 13.96 -24.38
CA LEU A 34 -20.15 14.47 -25.70
C LEU A 34 -19.56 13.36 -26.60
N VAL A 35 -18.76 12.45 -26.01
CA VAL A 35 -18.20 11.27 -26.70
C VAL A 35 -19.33 10.41 -27.27
N ILE A 36 -20.37 10.11 -26.45
CA ILE A 36 -21.55 9.38 -26.87
C ILE A 36 -22.27 10.09 -28.02
N LYS A 37 -22.59 11.39 -27.85
CA LYS A 37 -23.28 12.21 -28.87
C LYS A 37 -22.53 12.28 -30.19
N ARG A 38 -21.21 12.14 -30.16
CA ARG A 38 -20.33 12.21 -31.35
C ARG A 38 -19.95 10.83 -31.87
N ASN A 39 -20.43 9.75 -31.26
CA ASN A 39 -20.17 8.35 -31.62
C ASN A 39 -18.67 7.98 -31.58
N PHE A 40 -17.94 8.49 -30.57
CA PHE A 40 -16.55 8.16 -30.33
C PHE A 40 -16.33 7.07 -29.26
N GLU A 41 -17.38 6.51 -28.65
CA GLU A 41 -17.27 5.41 -27.68
C GLU A 41 -16.50 4.19 -28.21
N PRO A 42 -16.67 3.77 -29.51
CA PRO A 42 -15.95 2.63 -30.04
C PRO A 42 -14.46 2.90 -30.30
N HIS A 43 -14.02 4.14 -30.13
CA HIS A 43 -12.62 4.49 -30.37
C HIS A 43 -11.75 4.02 -29.21
N ILE A 44 -10.80 3.12 -29.49
CA ILE A 44 -10.00 2.44 -28.45
C ILE A 44 -9.33 3.39 -27.44
N PHE A 45 -8.69 4.46 -27.91
CA PHE A 45 -8.04 5.44 -27.03
C PHE A 45 -9.03 6.21 -26.15
N VAL A 46 -10.23 6.50 -26.66
CA VAL A 46 -11.27 7.18 -25.89
C VAL A 46 -11.84 6.25 -24.84
N GLY A 47 -12.13 5.01 -25.22
CA GLY A 47 -12.62 3.97 -24.31
C GLY A 47 -11.64 3.69 -23.19
N SER A 48 -10.34 3.51 -23.51
CA SER A 48 -9.30 3.27 -22.48
C SER A 48 -9.13 4.46 -21.53
N SER A 49 -9.22 5.71 -22.04
CA SER A 49 -9.16 6.91 -21.18
C SER A 49 -10.41 7.05 -20.29
N LEU A 50 -11.60 6.73 -20.80
CA LEU A 50 -12.84 6.72 -20.00
C LEU A 50 -12.78 5.65 -18.91
N LEU A 51 -12.29 4.46 -19.25
CA LEU A 51 -12.09 3.37 -18.31
C LEU A 51 -11.16 3.80 -17.18
N ASP A 52 -10.00 4.37 -17.47
CA ASP A 52 -9.05 4.89 -16.49
C ASP A 52 -9.68 5.98 -15.61
N LEU A 53 -10.44 6.91 -16.21
CA LEU A 53 -11.15 7.95 -15.47
C LEU A 53 -12.12 7.36 -14.43
N TYR A 54 -12.97 6.42 -14.86
CA TYR A 54 -13.98 5.84 -13.96
C TYR A 54 -13.34 4.90 -12.92
N ALA A 55 -12.32 4.14 -13.30
CA ALA A 55 -11.58 3.30 -12.36
C ALA A 55 -10.95 4.13 -11.24
N LYS A 56 -10.18 5.16 -11.59
CA LYS A 56 -9.54 6.08 -10.61
C LYS A 56 -10.54 6.87 -9.75
N ALA A 57 -11.75 7.09 -10.25
CA ALA A 57 -12.83 7.70 -9.49
C ALA A 57 -13.58 6.69 -8.58
N GLY A 58 -13.13 5.45 -8.46
CA GLY A 58 -13.77 4.40 -7.69
C GLY A 58 -15.10 3.90 -8.29
N ARG A 59 -15.38 4.21 -9.56
CA ARG A 59 -16.60 3.86 -10.26
C ARG A 59 -16.38 2.61 -11.12
N ILE A 60 -16.01 1.53 -10.47
CA ILE A 60 -15.56 0.31 -11.15
C ILE A 60 -16.65 -0.35 -12.02
N HIS A 61 -17.92 -0.24 -11.63
CA HIS A 61 -19.00 -0.78 -12.43
C HIS A 61 -19.12 -0.09 -13.78
N GLU A 62 -19.06 1.25 -13.80
CA GLU A 62 -19.06 2.04 -15.03
C GLU A 62 -17.81 1.77 -15.87
N ALA A 63 -16.65 1.62 -15.23
CA ALA A 63 -15.42 1.23 -15.91
C ALA A 63 -15.56 -0.16 -16.56
N ARG A 64 -16.15 -1.12 -15.86
CA ARG A 64 -16.41 -2.47 -16.37
C ARG A 64 -17.38 -2.47 -17.55
N GLU A 65 -18.47 -1.70 -17.49
CA GLU A 65 -19.40 -1.56 -18.61
C GLU A 65 -18.71 -1.01 -19.88
N ILE A 66 -17.83 -0.03 -19.71
CA ILE A 66 -17.05 0.51 -20.83
C ILE A 66 -16.11 -0.56 -21.39
N PHE A 67 -15.39 -1.28 -20.52
CA PHE A 67 -14.49 -2.36 -20.89
C PHE A 67 -15.19 -3.45 -21.71
N ASP A 68 -16.40 -3.86 -21.27
CA ASP A 68 -17.18 -4.91 -21.95
C ASP A 68 -17.72 -4.47 -23.31
N ARG A 69 -17.94 -3.16 -23.49
CA ARG A 69 -18.39 -2.57 -24.77
C ARG A 69 -17.26 -2.26 -25.76
N LEU A 70 -16.00 -2.32 -25.32
CA LEU A 70 -14.89 -2.08 -26.22
C LEU A 70 -14.87 -3.10 -27.35
N PRO A 71 -14.87 -2.68 -28.62
CA PRO A 71 -14.86 -3.59 -29.76
C PRO A 71 -13.55 -4.36 -29.88
N GLN A 72 -12.48 -3.80 -29.34
CA GLN A 72 -11.16 -4.41 -29.24
C GLN A 72 -10.53 -4.00 -27.91
N ARG A 73 -10.05 -4.97 -27.18
CA ARG A 73 -9.31 -4.78 -25.93
C ARG A 73 -7.83 -4.74 -26.22
N ASP A 74 -7.12 -3.86 -25.51
CA ASP A 74 -5.67 -3.77 -25.56
C ASP A 74 -5.06 -3.91 -24.16
N VAL A 75 -3.76 -4.00 -24.11
CA VAL A 75 -3.01 -4.14 -22.84
C VAL A 75 -3.28 -2.95 -21.89
N VAL A 76 -3.58 -1.77 -22.43
CA VAL A 76 -3.82 -0.57 -21.63
C VAL A 76 -5.18 -0.65 -20.94
N SER A 77 -6.25 -0.97 -21.68
CA SER A 77 -7.59 -1.14 -21.13
C SER A 77 -7.66 -2.28 -20.10
N CYS A 78 -6.99 -3.42 -20.40
CA CYS A 78 -6.91 -4.55 -19.49
C CYS A 78 -6.17 -4.19 -18.18
N THR A 79 -5.05 -3.48 -18.30
CA THR A 79 -4.28 -3.04 -17.13
C THR A 79 -5.08 -2.07 -16.28
N ALA A 80 -5.77 -1.11 -16.89
CA ALA A 80 -6.53 -0.09 -16.18
C ALA A 80 -7.70 -0.70 -15.36
N ILE A 81 -8.42 -1.68 -15.92
CA ILE A 81 -9.51 -2.31 -15.18
C ILE A 81 -9.00 -3.23 -14.07
N ILE A 82 -7.91 -3.98 -14.28
CA ILE A 82 -7.29 -4.80 -13.23
C ILE A 82 -6.77 -3.92 -12.10
N ALA A 83 -6.09 -2.81 -12.40
CA ALA A 83 -5.64 -1.85 -11.41
C ALA A 83 -6.81 -1.24 -10.63
N GLY A 84 -7.90 -0.88 -11.32
CA GLY A 84 -9.10 -0.35 -10.68
C GLY A 84 -9.77 -1.33 -9.73
N TYR A 85 -9.77 -2.63 -10.03
CA TYR A 85 -10.25 -3.64 -9.10
C TYR A 85 -9.35 -3.74 -7.86
N THR A 86 -8.03 -3.77 -8.04
CA THR A 86 -7.09 -3.85 -6.91
C THR A 86 -7.08 -2.60 -6.03
N GLU A 87 -7.30 -1.40 -6.58
CA GLU A 87 -7.43 -0.15 -5.81
C GLU A 87 -8.69 -0.13 -4.91
N LEU A 88 -9.67 -0.97 -5.21
CA LEU A 88 -10.91 -1.10 -4.44
C LEU A 88 -10.97 -2.39 -3.61
N ASP A 89 -9.83 -3.07 -3.42
CA ASP A 89 -9.72 -4.35 -2.71
C ASP A 89 -10.64 -5.46 -3.28
N LEU A 90 -10.97 -5.38 -4.59
CA LEU A 90 -11.72 -6.39 -5.34
C LEU A 90 -10.72 -7.35 -6.01
N ASP A 91 -9.93 -8.00 -5.18
CA ASP A 91 -8.76 -8.77 -5.60
C ASP A 91 -9.13 -10.04 -6.37
N GLU A 92 -10.24 -10.70 -6.00
CA GLU A 92 -10.73 -11.89 -6.68
C GLU A 92 -11.14 -11.57 -8.13
N GLU A 93 -11.89 -10.48 -8.33
CA GLU A 93 -12.32 -10.01 -9.65
C GLU A 93 -11.12 -9.62 -10.53
N ALA A 94 -10.11 -9.01 -9.93
CA ALA A 94 -8.86 -8.68 -10.63
C ALA A 94 -8.16 -9.93 -11.15
N LEU A 95 -8.07 -11.00 -10.34
CA LEU A 95 -7.44 -12.26 -10.71
C LEU A 95 -8.27 -13.06 -11.71
N GLU A 96 -9.59 -13.07 -11.58
CA GLU A 96 -10.47 -13.70 -12.55
C GLU A 96 -10.31 -13.07 -13.93
N LEU A 97 -10.32 -11.74 -14.00
CA LEU A 97 -10.12 -11.02 -15.25
C LEU A 97 -8.72 -11.28 -15.82
N PHE A 98 -7.68 -11.25 -15.02
CA PHE A 98 -6.32 -11.57 -15.46
C PHE A 98 -6.24 -12.99 -16.04
N SER A 99 -6.84 -13.97 -15.36
CA SER A 99 -6.90 -15.37 -15.86
C SER A 99 -7.64 -15.48 -17.18
N GLN A 100 -8.73 -14.73 -17.36
CA GLN A 100 -9.47 -14.67 -18.61
C GLN A 100 -8.59 -14.11 -19.73
N LEU A 101 -7.93 -12.97 -19.49
CA LEU A 101 -7.08 -12.32 -20.50
C LEU A 101 -5.89 -13.19 -20.91
N GLN A 102 -5.30 -13.94 -19.97
CA GLN A 102 -4.25 -14.89 -20.30
C GLN A 102 -4.77 -16.04 -21.20
N LYS A 103 -5.99 -16.55 -20.96
CA LYS A 103 -6.62 -17.57 -21.83
C LYS A 103 -6.94 -17.05 -23.22
N GLU A 104 -7.24 -15.74 -23.34
CA GLU A 104 -7.45 -15.04 -24.61
C GLU A 104 -6.13 -14.73 -25.35
N GLY A 105 -4.98 -15.07 -24.74
CA GLY A 105 -3.65 -14.81 -25.32
C GLY A 105 -3.23 -13.35 -25.30
N MET A 106 -3.84 -12.54 -24.45
CA MET A 106 -3.49 -11.13 -24.28
C MET A 106 -2.15 -10.99 -23.57
N GLU A 107 -1.24 -10.22 -24.18
CA GLU A 107 0.03 -9.87 -23.53
C GLU A 107 -0.20 -8.99 -22.32
N SER A 108 0.57 -9.25 -21.26
CA SER A 108 0.56 -8.45 -20.04
C SER A 108 1.87 -7.68 -19.93
N ASN A 109 1.78 -6.43 -19.49
CA ASN A 109 2.96 -5.60 -19.24
C ASN A 109 3.34 -5.63 -17.74
N TYR A 110 4.44 -4.97 -17.38
CA TYR A 110 4.93 -4.92 -16.02
C TYR A 110 3.94 -4.27 -15.03
N VAL A 111 3.09 -3.35 -15.49
CA VAL A 111 2.05 -2.69 -14.66
C VAL A 111 0.92 -3.68 -14.37
N THR A 112 0.48 -4.45 -15.39
CA THR A 112 -0.50 -5.52 -15.20
C THR A 112 -0.03 -6.53 -14.16
N TYR A 113 1.23 -6.99 -14.27
CA TYR A 113 1.79 -7.93 -13.30
C TYR A 113 1.92 -7.32 -11.91
N ALA A 114 2.28 -6.05 -11.78
CA ALA A 114 2.35 -5.38 -10.49
C ALA A 114 0.97 -5.31 -9.80
N SER A 115 -0.09 -4.96 -10.55
CA SER A 115 -1.47 -4.97 -10.02
C SER A 115 -1.92 -6.37 -9.61
N VAL A 116 -1.63 -7.39 -10.42
CA VAL A 116 -1.93 -8.79 -10.10
C VAL A 116 -1.19 -9.25 -8.83
N LEU A 117 0.09 -8.88 -8.66
CA LEU A 117 0.84 -9.18 -7.45
C LEU A 117 0.27 -8.47 -6.22
N THR A 118 -0.25 -7.25 -6.38
CA THR A 118 -0.95 -6.54 -5.31
C THR A 118 -2.22 -7.28 -4.89
N ALA A 119 -3.04 -7.73 -5.85
CA ALA A 119 -4.22 -8.54 -5.55
C ALA A 119 -3.86 -9.87 -4.86
N LEU A 120 -2.82 -10.57 -5.34
CA LEU A 120 -2.34 -11.80 -4.70
C LEU A 120 -1.81 -11.57 -3.29
N SER A 121 -1.26 -10.38 -3.04
CA SER A 121 -0.83 -9.93 -1.72
C SER A 121 -2.03 -9.75 -0.77
N GLY A 122 -3.12 -9.10 -1.24
CA GLY A 122 -4.36 -8.93 -0.48
C GLY A 122 -4.99 -10.27 -0.07
N LEU A 123 -4.99 -11.24 -0.97
CA LEU A 123 -5.53 -12.58 -0.73
C LEU A 123 -4.56 -13.54 -0.02
N ALA A 124 -3.35 -13.11 0.30
CA ALA A 124 -2.27 -13.95 0.84
C ALA A 124 -2.00 -15.23 0.02
N ALA A 125 -2.15 -15.18 -1.30
CA ALA A 125 -2.13 -16.29 -2.22
C ALA A 125 -0.71 -16.63 -2.73
N LEU A 126 0.16 -17.13 -1.84
CA LEU A 126 1.58 -17.37 -2.11
C LEU A 126 1.85 -18.23 -3.35
N ASP A 127 1.13 -19.35 -3.50
CA ASP A 127 1.39 -20.30 -4.60
C ASP A 127 1.04 -19.69 -5.96
N HIS A 128 -0.04 -18.93 -6.05
CA HIS A 128 -0.37 -18.19 -7.26
C HIS A 128 0.66 -17.08 -7.54
N GLY A 129 1.14 -16.37 -6.50
CA GLY A 129 2.20 -15.39 -6.62
C GLY A 129 3.49 -15.98 -7.19
N ARG A 130 3.86 -17.19 -6.76
CA ARG A 130 5.01 -17.93 -7.32
C ARG A 130 4.80 -18.32 -8.78
N GLN A 131 3.59 -18.72 -9.16
CA GLN A 131 3.25 -19.03 -10.56
C GLN A 131 3.39 -17.80 -11.45
N VAL A 132 2.84 -16.66 -11.02
CA VAL A 132 2.96 -15.37 -11.73
C VAL A 132 4.43 -14.95 -11.84
N HIS A 133 5.20 -15.02 -10.76
CA HIS A 133 6.64 -14.72 -10.78
C HIS A 133 7.40 -15.60 -11.80
N ASN A 134 7.15 -16.91 -11.78
CA ASN A 134 7.76 -17.83 -12.74
C ASN A 134 7.33 -17.54 -14.19
N GLY A 135 6.09 -17.10 -14.41
CA GLY A 135 5.61 -16.65 -15.70
C GLY A 135 6.37 -15.44 -16.21
N VAL A 136 6.56 -14.44 -15.36
CA VAL A 136 7.33 -13.23 -15.70
C VAL A 136 8.81 -13.54 -15.97
N LEU A 137 9.43 -14.44 -15.21
CA LEU A 137 10.82 -14.86 -15.45
C LEU A 137 11.02 -15.54 -16.82
N ARG A 138 9.97 -16.14 -17.38
CA ARG A 138 9.99 -16.75 -18.71
C ARG A 138 9.64 -15.77 -19.83
N SER A 139 9.00 -14.66 -19.49
CA SER A 139 8.73 -13.58 -20.43
C SER A 139 9.99 -12.71 -20.56
N GLU A 140 10.24 -12.19 -21.76
CA GLU A 140 11.37 -11.28 -22.02
C GLU A 140 11.11 -9.85 -21.50
N LEU A 141 10.27 -9.71 -20.46
CA LEU A 141 9.94 -8.41 -19.91
C LEU A 141 11.18 -7.82 -19.21
N PRO A 142 11.48 -6.54 -19.47
CA PRO A 142 12.57 -5.87 -18.78
C PRO A 142 12.38 -5.90 -17.27
N SER A 143 13.50 -6.03 -16.55
CA SER A 143 13.50 -6.09 -15.09
C SER A 143 13.27 -4.70 -14.48
N TYR A 144 12.01 -4.27 -14.42
CA TYR A 144 11.66 -2.99 -13.81
C TYR A 144 11.64 -3.07 -12.27
N VAL A 145 12.20 -2.06 -11.61
CA VAL A 145 12.19 -1.90 -10.14
C VAL A 145 10.76 -1.94 -9.60
N PHE A 146 9.82 -1.31 -10.32
CA PHE A 146 8.43 -1.23 -9.91
C PHE A 146 7.78 -2.60 -9.65
N TYR A 147 7.85 -3.53 -10.60
CA TYR A 147 7.24 -4.85 -10.39
C TYR A 147 8.01 -5.71 -9.38
N LYS A 148 9.34 -5.52 -9.26
CA LYS A 148 10.13 -6.19 -8.22
C LYS A 148 9.73 -5.74 -6.81
N ASN A 149 9.41 -4.48 -6.63
CA ASN A 149 8.84 -3.99 -5.38
C ASN A 149 7.50 -4.66 -5.05
N SER A 150 6.62 -4.83 -6.06
CA SER A 150 5.37 -5.59 -5.88
C SER A 150 5.60 -7.08 -5.57
N LEU A 151 6.65 -7.70 -6.12
CA LEU A 151 7.06 -9.06 -5.74
C LEU A 151 7.53 -9.14 -4.28
N ILE A 152 8.37 -8.19 -3.85
CA ILE A 152 8.83 -8.12 -2.45
C ILE A 152 7.63 -7.98 -1.52
N ASP A 153 6.70 -7.07 -1.82
CA ASP A 153 5.49 -6.86 -1.02
C ASP A 153 4.62 -8.12 -0.96
N MET A 154 4.32 -8.72 -2.12
CA MET A 154 3.52 -9.95 -2.21
C MET A 154 4.17 -11.08 -1.41
N TYR A 155 5.45 -11.37 -1.62
CA TYR A 155 6.13 -12.42 -0.86
C TYR A 155 6.15 -12.12 0.63
N SER A 156 6.33 -10.87 1.00
CA SER A 156 6.36 -10.45 2.40
C SER A 156 5.02 -10.67 3.09
N LYS A 157 3.92 -10.23 2.50
CA LYS A 157 2.57 -10.37 3.05
C LYS A 157 2.09 -11.83 3.05
N CYS A 158 2.51 -12.62 2.06
CA CYS A 158 2.22 -14.05 2.01
C CYS A 158 3.15 -14.94 2.88
N GLY A 159 4.02 -14.37 3.70
CA GLY A 159 4.94 -15.13 4.56
C GLY A 159 6.15 -15.75 3.84
N GLY A 160 6.33 -15.47 2.56
CA GLY A 160 7.44 -15.98 1.72
C GLY A 160 8.75 -15.23 1.92
N LEU A 161 9.21 -15.09 3.16
CA LEU A 161 10.33 -14.24 3.57
C LEU A 161 11.64 -14.52 2.81
N THR A 162 11.95 -15.75 2.56
CA THR A 162 13.16 -16.15 1.81
C THR A 162 13.08 -15.70 0.35
N TYR A 163 11.90 -15.75 -0.24
CA TYR A 163 11.71 -15.34 -1.64
C TYR A 163 11.81 -13.82 -1.79
N SER A 164 11.20 -13.04 -0.88
CA SER A 164 11.33 -11.58 -0.93
C SER A 164 12.79 -11.13 -0.77
N ARG A 165 13.57 -11.77 0.12
CA ARG A 165 15.02 -11.50 0.26
C ARG A 165 15.77 -11.83 -1.04
N ARG A 166 15.52 -12.97 -1.67
CA ARG A 166 16.15 -13.33 -2.95
C ARG A 166 15.84 -12.35 -4.07
N VAL A 167 14.58 -11.87 -4.15
CA VAL A 167 14.22 -10.84 -5.13
C VAL A 167 15.00 -9.55 -4.87
N PHE A 168 15.05 -9.12 -3.61
CA PHE A 168 15.77 -7.92 -3.19
C PHE A 168 17.28 -8.02 -3.49
N ASP A 169 17.92 -9.13 -3.13
CA ASP A 169 19.37 -9.35 -3.36
C ASP A 169 19.70 -9.39 -4.86
N GLY A 170 18.78 -9.86 -5.71
CA GLY A 170 18.91 -9.89 -7.17
C GLY A 170 18.59 -8.57 -7.86
N MET A 171 18.31 -7.47 -7.14
CA MET A 171 18.09 -6.15 -7.72
C MET A 171 19.40 -5.41 -7.92
N SER A 172 19.65 -4.95 -9.15
CA SER A 172 20.78 -4.07 -9.47
C SER A 172 20.59 -2.64 -8.98
N GLU A 173 19.33 -2.20 -8.91
CA GLU A 173 18.96 -0.87 -8.45
C GLU A 173 17.89 -1.01 -7.36
N ARG A 174 18.08 -0.29 -6.26
CA ARG A 174 17.14 -0.24 -5.14
C ARG A 174 16.74 1.20 -4.88
N THR A 175 15.44 1.45 -4.84
CA THR A 175 14.88 2.77 -4.53
C THR A 175 14.49 2.85 -3.07
N VAL A 176 14.16 4.06 -2.59
CA VAL A 176 13.54 4.30 -1.28
C VAL A 176 12.39 3.32 -1.02
N ILE A 177 11.49 3.16 -2.00
CA ILE A 177 10.34 2.23 -1.91
C ILE A 177 10.80 0.78 -1.72
N THR A 178 11.88 0.36 -2.37
CA THR A 178 12.43 -0.99 -2.22
C THR A 178 12.88 -1.26 -0.78
N TRP A 179 13.58 -0.30 -0.18
CA TRP A 179 14.06 -0.39 1.20
C TRP A 179 12.90 -0.38 2.19
N ILE A 180 11.90 0.51 2.00
CA ILE A 180 10.68 0.54 2.82
C ILE A 180 9.95 -0.81 2.75
N ALA A 181 9.76 -1.37 1.55
CA ALA A 181 9.10 -2.67 1.38
C ALA A 181 9.84 -3.80 2.12
N MET A 182 11.17 -3.77 2.10
CA MET A 182 11.98 -4.73 2.86
C MET A 182 11.92 -4.52 4.36
N LEU A 183 11.95 -3.28 4.86
CA LEU A 183 11.85 -2.97 6.29
C LEU A 183 10.45 -3.33 6.84
N ALA A 184 9.38 -2.91 6.15
CA ALA A 184 7.99 -3.18 6.54
C ALA A 184 7.69 -4.68 6.66
N ARG A 185 8.37 -5.52 5.88
CA ARG A 185 8.29 -6.97 5.95
C ARG A 185 8.61 -7.51 7.35
N TRP A 186 9.65 -6.98 7.99
CA TRP A 186 10.10 -7.45 9.30
C TRP A 186 9.19 -6.96 10.42
N VAL A 187 8.51 -5.84 10.22
CA VAL A 187 7.48 -5.32 11.12
C VAL A 187 6.35 -6.33 11.29
N CYS A 188 5.81 -6.86 10.20
CA CYS A 188 4.69 -7.79 10.22
C CYS A 188 5.01 -9.15 10.89
N HIS A 189 6.29 -9.52 10.99
CA HIS A 189 6.72 -10.81 11.52
C HIS A 189 7.36 -10.69 12.91
N GLY A 190 6.76 -9.91 13.77
CA GLY A 190 7.07 -9.50 15.14
C GLY A 190 8.02 -10.34 16.00
N GLY A 191 9.25 -10.50 15.63
CA GLY A 191 10.30 -11.24 16.37
C GLY A 191 11.68 -11.10 15.73
N LEU A 192 11.73 -10.62 14.51
CA LEU A 192 12.93 -10.56 13.69
C LEU A 192 13.52 -9.13 13.65
N VAL A 193 13.65 -8.51 14.84
CA VAL A 193 14.14 -7.13 14.97
C VAL A 193 15.58 -7.00 14.47
N ASP A 194 16.40 -7.97 14.78
CA ASP A 194 17.84 -7.90 14.47
C ASP A 194 18.04 -8.02 12.94
N GLU A 195 17.22 -8.80 12.25
CA GLU A 195 17.21 -8.87 10.78
C GLU A 195 16.69 -7.56 10.15
N GLY A 196 15.64 -6.96 10.69
CA GLY A 196 15.13 -5.65 10.22
C GLY A 196 16.18 -4.55 10.40
N LEU A 197 16.87 -4.51 11.54
CA LEU A 197 17.96 -3.57 11.77
C LEU A 197 19.13 -3.82 10.82
N SER A 198 19.47 -5.07 10.52
CA SER A 198 20.50 -5.41 9.55
C SER A 198 20.20 -4.85 8.15
N ILE A 199 18.91 -4.85 7.72
CA ILE A 199 18.48 -4.22 6.46
C ILE A 199 18.67 -2.70 6.51
N PHE A 200 18.33 -2.07 7.64
CA PHE A 200 18.53 -0.63 7.80
C PHE A 200 20.03 -0.26 7.80
N GLU A 201 20.87 -1.04 8.44
CA GLU A 201 22.33 -0.89 8.43
C GLU A 201 22.90 -1.14 7.02
N GLU A 202 22.40 -2.15 6.30
CA GLU A 202 22.79 -2.43 4.91
C GLU A 202 22.46 -1.22 4.01
N MET A 203 21.32 -0.57 4.20
CA MET A 203 20.91 0.60 3.44
C MET A 203 21.88 1.78 3.61
N ILE A 204 22.30 2.07 4.84
CA ILE A 204 23.17 3.20 5.16
C ILE A 204 24.65 2.87 4.97
N SER A 205 25.00 1.61 4.68
CA SER A 205 26.39 1.18 4.48
C SER A 205 27.07 1.94 3.35
N ALA A 206 28.39 1.99 3.37
CA ALA A 206 29.17 2.68 2.35
C ALA A 206 28.97 2.11 0.92
N GLU A 207 28.55 0.85 0.82
CA GLU A 207 28.26 0.21 -0.48
C GLU A 207 26.96 0.70 -1.12
N ASN A 208 25.92 0.93 -0.33
CA ASN A 208 24.63 1.40 -0.83
C ASN A 208 24.47 2.93 -0.70
N GLY A 209 25.02 3.53 0.35
CA GLY A 209 25.10 4.97 0.54
C GLY A 209 23.76 5.71 0.48
N VAL A 210 22.66 5.01 0.84
CA VAL A 210 21.32 5.59 0.81
C VAL A 210 21.07 6.37 2.09
N GLU A 211 20.78 7.65 1.97
CA GLU A 211 20.41 8.49 3.10
C GLU A 211 19.00 8.12 3.56
N PRO A 212 18.81 7.70 4.84
CA PRO A 212 17.50 7.31 5.33
C PRO A 212 16.54 8.50 5.40
N GLU A 213 15.37 8.34 4.83
CA GLU A 213 14.24 9.26 4.97
C GLU A 213 13.41 8.94 6.21
N ILE A 214 12.46 9.81 6.55
CA ILE A 214 11.64 9.68 7.75
C ILE A 214 10.80 8.39 7.75
N GLU A 215 10.39 7.91 6.59
CA GLU A 215 9.63 6.67 6.38
C GLU A 215 10.43 5.44 6.80
N HIS A 216 11.72 5.40 6.48
CA HIS A 216 12.62 4.32 6.88
C HIS A 216 12.78 4.27 8.41
N HIS A 217 12.92 5.45 9.03
CA HIS A 217 12.97 5.55 10.49
C HIS A 217 11.65 5.11 11.13
N GLY A 218 10.51 5.47 10.52
CA GLY A 218 9.18 5.02 10.92
C GLY A 218 9.08 3.49 10.94
N CYS A 219 9.54 2.81 9.88
CA CYS A 219 9.58 1.35 9.83
C CYS A 219 10.42 0.74 10.96
N VAL A 220 11.56 1.35 11.34
CA VAL A 220 12.38 0.85 12.45
C VAL A 220 11.68 1.05 13.81
N VAL A 221 10.98 2.18 14.00
CA VAL A 221 10.17 2.41 15.21
C VAL A 221 9.04 1.38 15.30
N ASP A 222 8.34 1.12 14.19
CA ASP A 222 7.31 0.09 14.10
C ASP A 222 7.86 -1.30 14.42
N LEU A 223 9.04 -1.63 13.91
CA LEU A 223 9.72 -2.88 14.18
C LEU A 223 9.97 -3.10 15.67
N PHE A 224 10.51 -2.09 16.36
CA PHE A 224 10.68 -2.13 17.81
C PHE A 224 9.35 -2.23 18.53
N GLY A 225 8.34 -1.49 18.08
CA GLY A 225 6.99 -1.47 18.65
C GLY A 225 6.35 -2.86 18.63
N HIS A 226 6.29 -3.48 17.47
CA HIS A 226 5.72 -4.83 17.29
C HIS A 226 6.46 -5.90 18.09
N ALA A 227 7.77 -5.76 18.25
CA ALA A 227 8.57 -6.64 19.10
C ALA A 227 8.41 -6.34 20.62
N GLY A 228 7.66 -5.29 20.99
CA GLY A 228 7.48 -4.85 22.38
C GLY A 228 8.72 -4.20 22.99
N ARG A 229 9.69 -3.82 22.17
CA ARG A 229 10.94 -3.14 22.62
C ARG A 229 10.76 -1.62 22.69
N VAL A 230 9.68 -1.15 23.34
CA VAL A 230 9.23 0.25 23.33
C VAL A 230 10.31 1.24 23.77
N HIS A 231 11.10 0.90 24.79
CA HIS A 231 12.21 1.75 25.24
C HIS A 231 13.31 1.91 24.17
N ARG A 232 13.56 0.85 23.37
CA ARG A 232 14.50 0.95 22.25
C ARG A 232 13.93 1.82 21.13
N ALA A 233 12.63 1.73 20.86
CA ALA A 233 11.95 2.61 19.91
C ALA A 233 12.14 4.08 20.29
N LEU A 234 11.88 4.44 21.58
CA LEU A 234 12.08 5.81 22.08
C LEU A 234 13.55 6.26 21.98
N ALA A 235 14.50 5.41 22.37
CA ALA A 235 15.92 5.73 22.26
C ALA A 235 16.34 5.95 20.81
N PHE A 236 15.81 5.17 19.87
CA PHE A 236 16.04 5.35 18.44
C PHE A 236 15.44 6.66 17.94
N MET A 237 14.18 6.98 18.32
CA MET A 237 13.50 8.23 17.93
C MET A 237 14.25 9.48 18.38
N VAL A 238 14.88 9.47 19.56
CA VAL A 238 15.70 10.60 20.05
C VAL A 238 16.96 10.82 19.19
N GLN A 239 17.45 9.78 18.53
CA GLN A 239 18.65 9.85 17.66
C GLN A 239 18.31 10.14 16.20
N MET A 240 17.03 10.19 15.83
CA MET A 240 16.61 10.50 14.46
C MET A 240 17.03 11.93 14.08
N PRO A 241 17.51 12.14 12.85
CA PRO A 241 17.83 13.48 12.34
C PRO A 241 16.56 14.30 12.00
N PHE A 242 15.38 13.74 12.21
CA PHE A 242 14.06 14.32 11.90
C PHE A 242 13.21 14.46 13.16
N ILE A 243 12.27 15.41 13.13
CA ILE A 243 11.21 15.48 14.13
C ILE A 243 10.20 14.36 13.81
N PRO A 244 9.92 13.43 14.76
CA PRO A 244 8.96 12.35 14.51
C PRO A 244 7.57 12.88 14.18
N THR A 245 6.95 12.33 13.13
CA THR A 245 5.59 12.69 12.73
C THR A 245 4.54 12.10 13.67
N ALA A 246 3.31 12.61 13.60
CA ALA A 246 2.17 12.05 14.32
C ALA A 246 1.96 10.55 13.99
N ALA A 247 2.22 10.12 12.75
CA ALA A 247 2.14 8.71 12.36
C ALA A 247 3.13 7.84 13.15
N ILE A 248 4.38 8.27 13.32
CA ILE A 248 5.41 7.55 14.09
C ILE A 248 5.04 7.48 15.57
N TRP A 249 4.58 8.58 16.16
CA TRP A 249 4.10 8.58 17.54
C TRP A 249 2.86 7.71 17.73
N GLY A 250 1.92 7.75 16.76
CA GLY A 250 0.70 6.95 16.78
C GLY A 250 0.98 5.44 16.72
N SER A 251 1.92 5.02 15.88
CA SER A 251 2.35 3.63 15.79
C SER A 251 2.97 3.15 17.10
N LEU A 252 3.86 3.96 17.71
CA LEU A 252 4.45 3.64 19.00
C LEU A 252 3.41 3.57 20.13
N LEU A 253 2.40 4.47 20.11
CA LEU A 253 1.29 4.43 21.06
C LEU A 253 0.46 3.14 20.93
N GLY A 254 0.20 2.72 19.68
CA GLY A 254 -0.45 1.43 19.40
C GLY A 254 0.31 0.22 19.95
N ALA A 255 1.63 0.25 19.83
CA ALA A 255 2.52 -0.80 20.34
C ALA A 255 2.56 -0.85 21.87
N CYS A 256 2.57 0.30 22.55
CA CYS A 256 2.52 0.40 24.01
C CYS A 256 1.28 -0.28 24.59
N ARG A 257 0.13 -0.12 23.92
CA ARG A 257 -1.15 -0.71 24.33
C ARG A 257 -1.11 -2.23 24.46
N VAL A 258 -0.39 -2.89 23.58
CA VAL A 258 -0.27 -4.36 23.57
C VAL A 258 0.51 -4.88 24.78
N ARG A 259 1.39 -4.08 25.36
CA ARG A 259 2.31 -4.46 26.45
C ARG A 259 2.03 -3.81 27.79
N ALA A 260 0.94 -3.02 27.93
CA ALA A 260 0.51 -2.34 29.15
C ALA A 260 1.63 -1.51 29.85
N ASN A 261 2.47 -0.83 29.07
CA ASN A 261 3.53 0.04 29.60
C ASN A 261 3.03 1.47 29.78
N VAL A 262 2.31 1.70 30.89
CA VAL A 262 1.59 2.95 31.19
C VAL A 262 2.47 4.19 31.13
N THR A 263 3.66 4.12 31.69
CA THR A 263 4.55 5.29 31.81
C THR A 263 5.02 5.79 30.44
N VAL A 264 5.38 4.87 29.55
CA VAL A 264 5.78 5.21 28.19
C VAL A 264 4.59 5.69 27.37
N GLU A 265 3.45 5.05 27.54
CA GLU A 265 2.22 5.36 26.82
C GLU A 265 1.72 6.78 27.16
N GLU A 266 1.77 7.20 28.44
CA GLU A 266 1.48 8.58 28.83
C GLU A 266 2.41 9.61 28.19
N TYR A 267 3.71 9.32 28.14
CA TYR A 267 4.69 10.20 27.51
C TYR A 267 4.41 10.33 26.01
N VAL A 268 4.24 9.20 25.32
CA VAL A 268 3.95 9.15 23.87
C VAL A 268 2.65 9.87 23.54
N ALA A 269 1.60 9.65 24.36
CA ALA A 269 0.32 10.32 24.17
C ALA A 269 0.42 11.84 24.33
N ARG A 270 1.19 12.32 25.28
CA ARG A 270 1.43 13.79 25.45
C ARG A 270 2.13 14.36 24.21
N CYS A 271 3.20 13.73 23.72
CA CYS A 271 3.87 14.16 22.49
C CYS A 271 2.93 14.21 21.29
N LEU A 272 2.02 13.22 21.19
CA LEU A 272 1.05 13.16 20.10
C LEU A 272 -0.03 14.24 20.23
N PHE A 273 -0.49 14.59 21.44
CA PHE A 273 -1.41 15.69 21.68
C PHE A 273 -0.81 17.05 21.34
N ASP A 274 0.48 17.25 21.59
CA ASP A 274 1.16 18.50 21.21
C ASP A 274 1.22 18.68 19.68
N ILE A 275 1.28 17.57 18.93
CA ILE A 275 1.32 17.59 17.46
C ILE A 275 -0.09 17.69 16.85
N GLU A 276 -1.05 16.92 17.37
CA GLU A 276 -2.42 16.80 16.86
C GLU A 276 -3.47 17.00 17.96
N PRO A 277 -3.64 18.20 18.51
CA PRO A 277 -4.56 18.44 19.64
C PRO A 277 -6.05 18.26 19.28
N GLN A 278 -6.40 18.27 17.98
CA GLN A 278 -7.78 18.10 17.49
C GLN A 278 -8.13 16.66 17.13
N ASN A 279 -7.17 15.73 17.19
CA ASN A 279 -7.42 14.34 16.81
C ASN A 279 -8.09 13.56 17.94
N ALA A 280 -9.42 13.40 17.84
CA ALA A 280 -10.23 12.68 18.83
C ALA A 280 -9.77 11.21 19.04
N GLY A 281 -9.19 10.57 18.03
CA GLY A 281 -8.66 9.21 18.11
C GLY A 281 -7.59 9.06 19.19
N ASN A 282 -6.72 10.06 19.34
CA ASN A 282 -5.65 10.06 20.35
C ASN A 282 -6.21 10.05 21.79
N TYR A 283 -7.30 10.79 22.02
CA TYR A 283 -7.99 10.81 23.32
C TYR A 283 -8.69 9.48 23.64
N VAL A 284 -9.28 8.84 22.64
CA VAL A 284 -9.90 7.52 22.80
C VAL A 284 -8.87 6.47 23.19
N ILE A 285 -7.70 6.46 22.56
CA ILE A 285 -6.61 5.52 22.87
C ILE A 285 -6.17 5.71 24.32
N LEU A 286 -5.91 6.93 24.74
CA LEU A 286 -5.48 7.25 26.12
C LEU A 286 -6.57 6.90 27.15
N SER A 287 -7.84 7.19 26.84
CA SER A 287 -8.96 6.83 27.71
C SER A 287 -9.06 5.31 27.92
N ASN A 288 -8.89 4.54 26.84
CA ASN A 288 -8.91 3.08 26.91
C ASN A 288 -7.73 2.53 27.73
N LEU A 289 -6.55 3.16 27.64
CA LEU A 289 -5.41 2.82 28.47
C LEU A 289 -5.72 2.98 29.96
N TYR A 290 -6.17 4.17 30.37
CA TYR A 290 -6.50 4.40 31.78
C TYR A 290 -7.61 3.47 32.30
N ALA A 291 -8.56 3.10 31.43
CA ALA A 291 -9.59 2.13 31.79
C ALA A 291 -9.02 0.73 32.01
N SER A 292 -8.03 0.30 31.19
CA SER A 292 -7.38 -1.00 31.35
C SER A 292 -6.55 -1.08 32.64
N VAL A 293 -5.80 -0.02 32.94
CA VAL A 293 -4.99 0.07 34.17
C VAL A 293 -5.85 0.04 35.44
N ARG A 294 -6.97 0.78 35.44
CA ARG A 294 -7.91 0.74 36.57
C ARG A 294 -8.54 -0.64 36.78
N LYS A 295 -8.75 -1.41 35.71
CA LYS A 295 -9.24 -2.80 35.84
C LYS A 295 -8.15 -3.71 36.42
N MET A 296 -6.89 -3.59 36.00
CA MET A 296 -5.77 -4.36 36.54
C MET A 296 -5.57 -4.06 38.02
N GLY A 297 -5.50 -2.81 38.43
CA GLY A 297 -5.35 -2.43 39.85
C GLY A 297 -6.53 -2.84 40.75
N ARG A 298 -7.71 -3.06 40.19
CA ARG A 298 -8.85 -3.64 40.95
C ARG A 298 -8.75 -5.16 41.09
N CYS A 299 -8.19 -5.87 40.09
CA CYS A 299 -7.92 -7.31 40.20
C CYS A 299 -6.86 -7.60 41.26
N ASP A 300 -5.75 -6.84 41.25
CA ASP A 300 -4.68 -7.00 42.27
C ASP A 300 -5.17 -6.71 43.67
N HIS A 301 -6.11 -5.78 43.87
CA HIS A 301 -6.74 -5.53 45.16
C HIS A 301 -7.79 -6.58 45.56
N ALA A 302 -8.45 -7.21 44.58
CA ALA A 302 -9.42 -8.27 44.86
C ALA A 302 -8.71 -9.58 45.26
N GLU A 303 -7.61 -9.93 44.64
CA GLU A 303 -6.80 -11.09 45.00
C GLU A 303 -6.10 -10.92 46.36
N ALA A 304 -5.61 -9.71 46.66
CA ALA A 304 -5.00 -9.40 47.96
C ALA A 304 -6.00 -9.42 49.14
N VAL A 305 -7.30 -9.29 48.87
CA VAL A 305 -8.36 -9.34 49.91
C VAL A 305 -8.84 -10.78 50.13
N ASP A 306 -8.69 -11.67 49.16
CA ASP A 306 -9.12 -13.08 49.29
C ASP A 306 -8.06 -13.96 50.00
N ASP A 307 -6.76 -13.60 49.90
CA ASP A 307 -5.67 -14.28 50.63
C ASP A 307 -5.58 -13.89 52.11
N GLY A 308 -6.41 -12.98 52.61
CA GLY A 308 -6.44 -12.51 53.98
C GLY A 308 -7.50 -13.15 54.88
N LYS A 309 -8.20 -14.20 54.42
CA LYS A 309 -9.18 -14.94 55.23
C LYS A 309 -8.78 -16.42 55.40
N VAL A 310 -7.87 -16.69 56.28
CA VAL A 310 -7.81 -17.92 57.06
C VAL A 310 -7.43 -17.57 58.51
#